data_7980c9dabd3d467ae654b2e202652e2c
#
_entry.id   7980c9dabd3d467ae654b2e202652e2c
#
_cell.length_a   1.000
_cell.length_b   1.000
_cell.length_c   1.000
_cell.angle_alpha   90.00
_cell.angle_beta   90.00
_cell.angle_gamma   90.00
#
_symmetry.space_group_name_H-M   'P 1'
#
loop_
_entity.id
_entity.type
_entity.pdbx_description
1 polymer ?
#
loop_
_entity_poly.entity_id
_entity_poly.type
_entity_poly.pdbx_seq_one_letter_code
_entity_poly.pdbx_strand_id
1 'polypeptide(L)'
;MLYKDHCNRKSNQQNLGTIKCSNLCTEIVEYSSKDEVAVCNLASIALNMFVDTSSEKPKYDFEKLKQVTKAITRNLNKIIDVNHYPIEEARNSNMRHRPIGIGVQGLADAFILMRYPFESEEAKLLNKQIFETIYYGAMESSSEIAVKEGPYSTYEGSPVSKGIFQFDMWNVKPSDLWDWAALKAKVAKNGVRNSLLLAPMPTASTAQVRFTCMTQHT
;
A
#
# COMPACT_ATOMS: atom_id res chain seq x y z
N MET A 1 -7.59 8.11 -16.44
CA MET A 1 -8.50 9.17 -15.91
C MET A 1 -9.02 8.72 -14.55
N LEU A 2 -8.97 9.59 -13.53
CA LEU A 2 -9.56 9.32 -12.21
C LEU A 2 -10.98 9.87 -12.14
N TYR A 3 -11.88 9.09 -11.60
CA TYR A 3 -13.26 9.52 -11.36
C TYR A 3 -13.44 9.81 -9.86
N LYS A 4 -13.61 11.07 -9.50
CA LYS A 4 -13.70 11.57 -8.11
C LYS A 4 -14.68 10.75 -7.26
N ASP A 5 -15.86 10.46 -7.76
CA ASP A 5 -16.89 9.76 -6.99
C ASP A 5 -16.52 8.29 -6.72
N HIS A 6 -15.85 7.63 -7.67
CA HIS A 6 -15.31 6.29 -7.46
C HIS A 6 -14.19 6.29 -6.41
N CYS A 7 -13.26 7.26 -6.48
CA CYS A 7 -12.20 7.41 -5.49
C CYS A 7 -12.78 7.61 -4.08
N ASN A 8 -13.76 8.50 -3.94
CA ASN A 8 -14.38 8.77 -2.64
C ASN A 8 -15.12 7.55 -2.08
N ARG A 9 -15.86 6.81 -2.91
CA ARG A 9 -16.57 5.59 -2.45
C ARG A 9 -15.63 4.47 -2.02
N LYS A 10 -14.40 4.45 -2.51
CA LYS A 10 -13.42 3.37 -2.30
C LYS A 10 -12.24 3.77 -1.42
N SER A 11 -12.24 4.96 -0.84
CA SER A 11 -11.19 5.42 0.05
C SER A 11 -11.45 5.03 1.50
N ASN A 12 -10.39 4.65 2.19
CA ASN A 12 -10.46 4.48 3.65
C ASN A 12 -10.56 5.82 4.39
N GLN A 13 -10.33 6.95 3.71
CA GLN A 13 -10.47 8.32 4.27
C GLN A 13 -11.84 8.96 3.99
N GLN A 14 -12.83 8.21 3.53
CA GLN A 14 -14.17 8.74 3.21
C GLN A 14 -14.93 9.31 4.41
N ASN A 15 -14.52 8.97 5.64
CA ASN A 15 -15.06 9.53 6.88
C ASN A 15 -14.60 10.96 7.15
N LEU A 16 -13.56 11.45 6.47
CA LEU A 16 -13.01 12.80 6.68
C LEU A 16 -13.76 13.88 5.89
N GLY A 17 -14.34 13.50 4.76
CA GLY A 17 -15.02 14.39 3.84
C GLY A 17 -14.74 14.04 2.38
N THR A 18 -15.05 14.94 1.47
CA THR A 18 -14.87 14.71 0.03
C THR A 18 -13.42 14.92 -0.39
N ILE A 19 -12.78 13.90 -0.94
CA ILE A 19 -11.48 13.99 -1.60
C ILE A 19 -11.70 14.66 -2.96
N LYS A 20 -10.98 15.77 -3.22
CA LYS A 20 -11.22 16.65 -4.37
C LYS A 20 -10.20 16.52 -5.48
N CYS A 21 -8.98 16.06 -5.17
CA CYS A 21 -7.86 15.99 -6.10
C CYS A 21 -6.95 14.80 -5.81
N SER A 22 -5.98 14.59 -6.67
CA SER A 22 -4.85 13.67 -6.50
C SER A 22 -3.54 14.42 -6.77
N ASN A 23 -2.40 13.77 -6.51
CA ASN A 23 -1.10 14.28 -6.96
C ASN A 23 -0.95 14.16 -8.49
N LEU A 24 0.20 14.66 -9.03
CA LEU A 24 0.48 14.69 -10.47
C LEU A 24 0.39 13.29 -11.13
N CYS A 25 0.98 12.28 -10.50
CA CYS A 25 1.05 10.93 -11.05
C CYS A 25 -0.16 10.05 -10.69
N THR A 26 -1.14 10.60 -9.97
CA THR A 26 -2.44 10.00 -9.62
C THR A 26 -2.42 8.80 -8.66
N GLU A 27 -1.26 8.39 -8.15
CA GLU A 27 -1.15 7.30 -7.17
C GLU A 27 -1.63 7.68 -5.76
N ILE A 28 -1.68 8.99 -5.46
CA ILE A 28 -2.12 9.51 -4.15
C ILE A 28 -3.52 10.11 -4.29
N VAL A 29 -4.45 9.57 -3.52
CA VAL A 29 -5.84 10.05 -3.41
C VAL A 29 -6.15 10.20 -1.93
N GLU A 30 -5.89 11.40 -1.39
CA GLU A 30 -6.00 11.72 0.02
C GLU A 30 -6.86 12.95 0.28
N TYR A 31 -7.44 12.99 1.48
CA TYR A 31 -8.23 14.12 1.91
C TYR A 31 -7.36 15.35 2.17
N SER A 32 -7.80 16.50 1.67
CA SER A 32 -7.24 17.83 1.96
C SER A 32 -8.34 18.82 2.28
N SER A 33 -8.06 19.76 3.17
CA SER A 33 -8.92 20.87 3.54
C SER A 33 -8.14 22.18 3.62
N LYS A 34 -8.75 23.24 4.11
CA LYS A 34 -8.06 24.52 4.34
C LYS A 34 -6.98 24.42 5.46
N ASP A 35 -7.17 23.46 6.39
CA ASP A 35 -6.31 23.30 7.57
C ASP A 35 -5.43 22.03 7.49
N GLU A 36 -5.56 21.27 6.39
CA GLU A 36 -4.85 20.00 6.17
C GLU A 36 -4.44 19.85 4.70
N VAL A 37 -3.16 19.78 4.45
CA VAL A 37 -2.58 19.47 3.13
C VAL A 37 -2.10 18.04 3.14
N ALA A 38 -2.67 17.22 2.25
CA ALA A 38 -2.30 15.83 2.12
C ALA A 38 -0.83 15.68 1.71
N VAL A 39 -0.10 14.84 2.43
CA VAL A 39 1.28 14.45 2.12
C VAL A 39 1.45 12.96 2.39
N CYS A 40 2.23 12.28 1.57
CA CYS A 40 2.45 10.84 1.68
C CYS A 40 3.96 10.51 1.68
N ASN A 41 4.36 9.61 2.58
CA ASN A 41 5.70 9.06 2.62
C ASN A 41 5.73 7.77 1.79
N LEU A 42 6.62 7.73 0.79
CA LEU A 42 6.62 6.73 -0.26
C LEU A 42 7.81 5.77 -0.15
N ALA A 43 7.58 4.51 -0.49
CA ALA A 43 8.62 3.51 -0.70
C ALA A 43 8.24 2.58 -1.85
N SER A 44 9.24 2.09 -2.60
CA SER A 44 9.03 1.21 -3.74
C SER A 44 9.81 -0.09 -3.57
N ILE A 45 9.15 -1.23 -3.75
CA ILE A 45 9.70 -2.59 -3.58
C ILE A 45 10.16 -3.11 -4.94
N ALA A 46 11.41 -3.54 -5.06
CA ALA A 46 11.95 -4.16 -6.27
C ALA A 46 11.51 -5.65 -6.33
N LEU A 47 10.47 -5.94 -7.10
CA LEU A 47 9.78 -7.24 -7.12
C LEU A 47 10.63 -8.39 -7.68
N ASN A 48 11.56 -8.10 -8.57
CA ASN A 48 12.48 -9.08 -9.13
C ASN A 48 13.41 -9.73 -8.06
N MET A 49 13.61 -9.07 -6.91
CA MET A 49 14.45 -9.57 -5.81
C MET A 49 13.81 -10.72 -5.00
N PHE A 50 12.58 -11.06 -5.31
CA PHE A 50 11.82 -12.13 -4.65
C PHE A 50 11.64 -13.36 -5.55
N VAL A 51 12.25 -13.36 -6.75
CA VAL A 51 12.26 -14.51 -7.64
C VAL A 51 13.47 -15.36 -7.35
N ASP A 52 13.25 -16.60 -6.94
CA ASP A 52 14.28 -17.61 -6.79
C ASP A 52 14.43 -18.38 -8.11
N THR A 53 15.59 -18.21 -8.77
CA THR A 53 15.93 -18.86 -10.04
C THR A 53 16.92 -20.03 -9.85
N SER A 54 17.18 -20.46 -8.63
CA SER A 54 18.13 -21.55 -8.33
C SER A 54 17.68 -22.92 -8.83
N SER A 55 16.38 -23.09 -9.06
CA SER A 55 15.79 -24.32 -9.61
C SER A 55 15.36 -24.13 -11.08
N GLU A 56 15.18 -25.24 -11.79
CA GLU A 56 14.72 -25.25 -13.18
C GLU A 56 13.37 -24.49 -13.36
N LYS A 57 12.50 -24.59 -12.35
CA LYS A 57 11.24 -23.83 -12.28
C LYS A 57 11.38 -22.71 -11.27
N PRO A 58 11.45 -21.44 -11.70
CA PRO A 58 11.54 -20.30 -10.80
C PRO A 58 10.36 -20.27 -9.81
N LYS A 59 10.62 -19.76 -8.59
CA LYS A 59 9.61 -19.62 -7.55
C LYS A 59 9.61 -18.20 -7.02
N TYR A 60 8.42 -17.70 -6.66
CA TYR A 60 8.27 -16.39 -6.05
C TYR A 60 8.17 -16.52 -4.51
N ASP A 61 8.99 -15.78 -3.79
CA ASP A 61 9.07 -15.83 -2.31
C ASP A 61 8.12 -14.78 -1.70
N PHE A 62 6.86 -15.16 -1.52
CA PHE A 62 5.83 -14.32 -0.91
C PHE A 62 6.08 -14.06 0.57
N GLU A 63 6.67 -15.01 1.30
CA GLU A 63 6.94 -14.80 2.73
C GLU A 63 8.02 -13.74 2.94
N LYS A 64 9.09 -13.78 2.15
CA LYS A 64 10.13 -12.74 2.15
C LYS A 64 9.54 -11.38 1.75
N LEU A 65 8.67 -11.34 0.74
CA LEU A 65 7.98 -10.11 0.33
C LEU A 65 7.16 -9.53 1.49
N LYS A 66 6.39 -10.37 2.21
CA LYS A 66 5.62 -9.96 3.38
C LYS A 66 6.53 -9.38 4.47
N GLN A 67 7.65 -10.03 4.80
CA GLN A 67 8.57 -9.55 5.83
C GLN A 67 9.21 -8.21 5.46
N VAL A 68 9.63 -8.04 4.22
CA VAL A 68 10.17 -6.77 3.71
C VAL A 68 9.09 -5.68 3.77
N THR A 69 7.87 -5.97 3.38
CA THR A 69 6.73 -5.03 3.46
C THR A 69 6.48 -4.59 4.91
N LYS A 70 6.52 -5.51 5.86
CA LYS A 70 6.38 -5.18 7.29
C LYS A 70 7.50 -4.26 7.78
N ALA A 71 8.74 -4.49 7.34
CA ALA A 71 9.87 -3.62 7.67
C ALA A 71 9.69 -2.21 7.08
N ILE A 72 9.28 -2.10 5.82
CA ILE A 72 9.00 -0.83 5.15
C ILE A 72 7.88 -0.07 5.87
N THR A 73 6.81 -0.74 6.24
CA THR A 73 5.68 -0.14 6.99
C THR A 73 6.16 0.49 8.29
N ARG A 74 7.00 -0.21 9.06
CA ARG A 74 7.60 0.33 10.28
C ARG A 74 8.49 1.54 10.01
N ASN A 75 9.32 1.47 8.97
CA ASN A 75 10.23 2.56 8.62
C ASN A 75 9.48 3.82 8.16
N LEU A 76 8.44 3.67 7.32
CA LEU A 76 7.61 4.80 6.88
C LEU A 76 6.85 5.45 8.05
N ASN A 77 6.40 4.67 9.03
CA ASN A 77 5.81 5.23 10.25
C ASN A 77 6.81 6.10 11.03
N LYS A 78 8.07 5.68 11.15
CA LYS A 78 9.12 6.50 11.77
C LYS A 78 9.42 7.77 10.97
N ILE A 79 9.39 7.69 9.64
CA ILE A 79 9.59 8.86 8.78
C ILE A 79 8.51 9.91 9.06
N ILE A 80 7.24 9.51 9.22
CA ILE A 80 6.17 10.45 9.59
C ILE A 80 6.54 11.27 10.83
N ASP A 81 7.11 10.62 11.85
CA ASP A 81 7.39 11.25 13.14
C ASP A 81 8.61 12.17 13.11
N VAL A 82 9.61 11.90 12.25
CA VAL A 82 10.88 12.64 12.21
C VAL A 82 11.03 13.56 11.00
N ASN A 83 10.08 13.54 10.07
CA ASN A 83 10.15 14.31 8.84
C ASN A 83 10.06 15.83 9.13
N HIS A 84 10.70 16.62 8.28
CA HIS A 84 10.53 18.07 8.25
C HIS A 84 9.29 18.42 7.42
N TYR A 85 8.35 19.14 8.02
CA TYR A 85 7.14 19.61 7.36
C TYR A 85 7.29 21.10 7.06
N PRO A 86 7.22 21.52 5.78
CA PRO A 86 7.45 22.92 5.40
C PRO A 86 6.31 23.85 5.86
N ILE A 87 5.12 23.32 6.07
CA ILE A 87 3.93 24.04 6.54
C ILE A 87 3.19 23.20 7.59
N GLU A 88 2.51 23.88 8.51
CA GLU A 88 1.82 23.22 9.62
C GLU A 88 0.63 22.39 9.14
N GLU A 89 -0.07 22.82 8.09
CA GLU A 89 -1.20 22.07 7.50
C GLU A 89 -0.77 20.68 6.97
N ALA A 90 0.45 20.57 6.44
CA ALA A 90 1.02 19.29 6.01
C ALA A 90 1.34 18.39 7.21
N ARG A 91 1.92 18.99 8.26
CA ARG A 91 2.19 18.29 9.51
C ARG A 91 0.90 17.79 10.16
N ASN A 92 -0.13 18.64 10.25
CA ASN A 92 -1.43 18.31 10.81
C ASN A 92 -2.07 17.11 10.09
N SER A 93 -2.12 17.14 8.77
CA SER A 93 -2.64 16.05 7.95
C SER A 93 -1.88 14.74 8.22
N ASN A 94 -0.55 14.79 8.11
CA ASN A 94 0.28 13.59 8.17
C ASN A 94 0.27 12.95 9.57
N MET A 95 0.34 13.75 10.61
CA MET A 95 0.31 13.25 12.00
C MET A 95 -1.06 12.70 12.40
N ARG A 96 -2.16 13.28 11.89
CA ARG A 96 -3.53 12.84 12.19
C ARG A 96 -3.92 11.57 11.47
N HIS A 97 -3.60 11.46 10.19
CA HIS A 97 -4.07 10.38 9.32
C HIS A 97 -3.01 9.31 9.09
N ARG A 98 -1.73 9.64 9.28
CA ARG A 98 -0.57 8.75 9.12
C ARG A 98 -0.60 7.92 7.82
N PRO A 99 -0.83 8.54 6.65
CA PRO A 99 -0.82 7.82 5.39
C PRO A 99 0.61 7.42 5.02
N ILE A 100 0.77 6.23 4.46
CA ILE A 100 1.99 5.77 3.82
C ILE A 100 1.66 5.25 2.43
N GLY A 101 2.63 5.26 1.53
CA GLY A 101 2.46 4.79 0.16
C GLY A 101 3.53 3.78 -0.22
N ILE A 102 3.20 2.49 -0.15
CA ILE A 102 4.07 1.42 -0.60
C ILE A 102 3.70 1.09 -2.04
N GLY A 103 4.66 1.23 -2.95
CA GLY A 103 4.56 0.85 -4.35
C GLY A 103 5.58 -0.20 -4.73
N VAL A 104 5.68 -0.46 -6.02
CA VAL A 104 6.54 -1.50 -6.58
C VAL A 104 7.32 -0.99 -7.78
N GLN A 105 8.39 -1.70 -8.13
CA GLN A 105 9.16 -1.56 -9.37
C GLN A 105 9.65 -2.95 -9.81
N GLY A 106 9.97 -3.11 -11.08
CA GLY A 106 10.48 -4.38 -11.59
C GLY A 106 9.44 -5.49 -11.70
N LEU A 107 8.15 -5.18 -11.89
CA LEU A 107 7.11 -6.19 -12.09
C LEU A 107 7.33 -6.96 -13.39
N ALA A 108 7.64 -6.26 -14.49
CA ALA A 108 7.95 -6.91 -15.77
C ALA A 108 9.21 -7.79 -15.66
N ASP A 109 10.24 -7.32 -14.94
CA ASP A 109 11.45 -8.12 -14.69
C ASP A 109 11.10 -9.40 -13.88
N ALA A 110 10.20 -9.31 -12.91
CA ALA A 110 9.75 -10.48 -12.16
C ALA A 110 9.03 -11.48 -13.08
N PHE A 111 8.17 -11.02 -14.01
CA PHE A 111 7.51 -11.90 -14.97
C PHE A 111 8.51 -12.57 -15.91
N ILE A 112 9.51 -11.81 -16.40
CA ILE A 112 10.58 -12.36 -17.26
C ILE A 112 11.36 -13.45 -16.51
N LEU A 113 11.76 -13.20 -15.26
CA LEU A 113 12.49 -14.18 -14.44
C LEU A 113 11.63 -15.41 -14.13
N MET A 114 10.33 -15.23 -13.92
CA MET A 114 9.36 -16.33 -13.75
C MET A 114 9.03 -17.06 -15.06
N ARG A 115 9.48 -16.52 -16.22
CA ARG A 115 9.18 -17.01 -17.57
C ARG A 115 7.67 -16.98 -17.89
N TYR A 116 6.97 -15.98 -17.39
CA TYR A 116 5.55 -15.76 -17.67
C TYR A 116 5.36 -14.66 -18.72
N PRO A 117 4.68 -14.94 -19.84
CA PRO A 117 4.24 -13.90 -20.75
C PRO A 117 3.36 -12.87 -20.01
N PHE A 118 3.49 -11.59 -20.35
CA PHE A 118 2.83 -10.51 -19.62
C PHE A 118 1.30 -10.66 -19.56
N GLU A 119 0.69 -11.14 -20.64
CA GLU A 119 -0.77 -11.33 -20.74
C GLU A 119 -1.25 -12.72 -20.27
N SER A 120 -0.34 -13.58 -19.77
CA SER A 120 -0.69 -14.93 -19.32
C SER A 120 -1.51 -14.95 -18.04
N GLU A 121 -2.27 -16.00 -17.81
CA GLU A 121 -3.02 -16.18 -16.56
C GLU A 121 -2.10 -16.38 -15.36
N GLU A 122 -0.91 -16.95 -15.58
CA GLU A 122 0.12 -17.09 -14.55
C GLU A 122 0.64 -15.71 -14.12
N ALA A 123 0.88 -14.79 -15.04
CA ALA A 123 1.30 -13.42 -14.74
C ALA A 123 0.18 -12.66 -13.99
N LYS A 124 -1.07 -12.80 -14.40
CA LYS A 124 -2.23 -12.20 -13.72
C LYS A 124 -2.38 -12.73 -12.28
N LEU A 125 -2.22 -14.04 -12.10
CA LEU A 125 -2.28 -14.65 -10.77
C LEU A 125 -1.12 -14.17 -9.90
N LEU A 126 0.11 -14.17 -10.42
CA LEU A 126 1.29 -13.68 -9.71
C LEU A 126 1.13 -12.22 -9.31
N ASN A 127 0.65 -11.37 -10.21
CA ASN A 127 0.35 -9.96 -9.92
C ASN A 127 -0.65 -9.81 -8.76
N LYS A 128 -1.77 -10.55 -8.83
CA LYS A 128 -2.76 -10.57 -7.74
C LYS A 128 -2.13 -10.95 -6.41
N GLN A 129 -1.35 -12.03 -6.37
CA GLN A 129 -0.72 -12.54 -5.15
C GLN A 129 0.37 -11.59 -4.60
N ILE A 130 1.11 -10.90 -5.46
CA ILE A 130 2.09 -9.88 -5.06
C ILE A 130 1.41 -8.73 -4.32
N PHE A 131 0.41 -8.09 -4.95
CA PHE A 131 -0.28 -6.95 -4.32
C PHE A 131 -1.09 -7.36 -3.09
N GLU A 132 -1.68 -8.56 -3.10
CA GLU A 132 -2.32 -9.15 -1.94
C GLU A 132 -1.34 -9.30 -0.77
N THR A 133 -0.15 -9.83 -1.03
CA THR A 133 0.90 -10.02 -0.02
C THR A 133 1.38 -8.69 0.56
N ILE A 134 1.60 -7.68 -0.29
CA ILE A 134 2.01 -6.34 0.15
C ILE A 134 0.90 -5.73 1.03
N TYR A 135 -0.35 -5.80 0.61
CA TYR A 135 -1.46 -5.26 1.40
C TYR A 135 -1.63 -5.99 2.73
N TYR A 136 -1.53 -7.33 2.72
CA TYR A 136 -1.58 -8.15 3.94
C TYR A 136 -0.46 -7.78 4.91
N GLY A 137 0.79 -7.77 4.46
CA GLY A 137 1.95 -7.46 5.30
C GLY A 137 1.93 -6.04 5.86
N ALA A 138 1.49 -5.05 5.05
CA ALA A 138 1.36 -3.68 5.47
C ALA A 138 0.25 -3.51 6.52
N MET A 139 -0.92 -4.12 6.30
CA MET A 139 -2.06 -4.09 7.22
C MET A 139 -1.71 -4.77 8.56
N GLU A 140 -1.06 -5.94 8.50
CA GLU A 140 -0.61 -6.67 9.68
C GLU A 140 0.39 -5.85 10.50
N SER A 141 1.40 -5.26 9.85
CA SER A 141 2.40 -4.42 10.52
C SER A 141 1.78 -3.14 11.09
N SER A 142 0.87 -2.51 10.37
CA SER A 142 0.15 -1.32 10.83
C SER A 142 -0.68 -1.62 12.09
N SER A 143 -1.31 -2.80 12.15
CA SER A 143 -2.03 -3.26 13.35
C SER A 143 -1.07 -3.58 14.51
N GLU A 144 0.10 -4.16 14.26
CA GLU A 144 1.12 -4.41 15.28
C GLU A 144 1.67 -3.11 15.88
N ILE A 145 1.83 -2.06 15.07
CA ILE A 145 2.23 -0.73 15.55
C ILE A 145 1.10 -0.13 16.38
N ALA A 146 -0.15 -0.26 15.94
CA ALA A 146 -1.31 0.25 16.69
C ALA A 146 -1.46 -0.36 18.09
N VAL A 147 -1.03 -1.60 18.33
CA VAL A 147 -0.99 -2.20 19.67
C VAL A 147 -0.10 -1.40 20.63
N LYS A 148 1.00 -0.81 20.13
CA LYS A 148 1.99 -0.10 20.93
C LYS A 148 1.72 1.40 21.02
N GLU A 149 1.26 2.00 19.93
CA GLU A 149 1.20 3.45 19.75
C GLU A 149 -0.23 3.98 19.57
N GLY A 150 -1.22 3.09 19.58
CA GLY A 150 -2.61 3.40 19.28
C GLY A 150 -2.90 3.52 17.78
N PRO A 151 -4.16 3.45 17.36
CA PRO A 151 -4.60 3.72 16.01
C PRO A 151 -4.29 5.18 15.59
N TYR A 152 -4.36 5.49 14.30
CA TYR A 152 -4.28 6.88 13.85
C TYR A 152 -5.50 7.67 14.33
N SER A 153 -5.35 9.00 14.53
CA SER A 153 -6.32 9.83 15.24
C SER A 153 -7.73 9.83 14.63
N THR A 154 -7.84 9.64 13.32
CA THR A 154 -9.12 9.63 12.61
C THR A 154 -9.58 8.22 12.20
N TYR A 155 -9.15 7.21 12.95
CA TYR A 155 -9.49 5.80 12.71
C TYR A 155 -11.00 5.55 12.83
N GLU A 156 -11.63 6.12 13.85
CA GLU A 156 -13.04 5.90 14.11
C GLU A 156 -13.92 6.43 12.98
N GLY A 157 -14.92 5.64 12.59
CA GLY A 157 -15.81 5.93 11.47
C GLY A 157 -15.26 5.61 10.08
N SER A 158 -13.97 5.28 9.96
CA SER A 158 -13.37 4.82 8.71
C SER A 158 -13.89 3.43 8.29
N PRO A 159 -13.82 3.05 7.00
CA PRO A 159 -14.17 1.70 6.57
C PRO A 159 -13.42 0.61 7.32
N VAL A 160 -12.12 0.76 7.53
CA VAL A 160 -11.32 -0.24 8.24
C VAL A 160 -11.73 -0.42 9.69
N SER A 161 -12.22 0.63 10.36
CA SER A 161 -12.76 0.53 11.73
C SER A 161 -14.06 -0.30 11.80
N LYS A 162 -14.74 -0.44 10.67
CA LYS A 162 -15.95 -1.26 10.50
C LYS A 162 -15.65 -2.65 9.95
N GLY A 163 -14.36 -3.03 9.85
CA GLY A 163 -13.93 -4.31 9.29
C GLY A 163 -14.01 -4.40 7.75
N ILE A 164 -14.19 -3.26 7.08
CA ILE A 164 -14.28 -3.17 5.62
C ILE A 164 -12.89 -2.85 5.08
N PHE A 165 -12.25 -3.81 4.43
CA PHE A 165 -10.93 -3.64 3.82
C PHE A 165 -11.03 -3.15 2.37
N GLN A 166 -9.91 -2.81 1.75
CA GLN A 166 -9.91 -2.25 0.40
C GLN A 166 -10.55 -3.18 -0.63
N PHE A 167 -10.25 -4.48 -0.57
CA PHE A 167 -10.83 -5.46 -1.48
C PHE A 167 -12.36 -5.64 -1.29
N ASP A 168 -12.87 -5.44 -0.07
CA ASP A 168 -14.32 -5.46 0.19
C ASP A 168 -15.00 -4.27 -0.53
N MET A 169 -14.40 -3.07 -0.46
CA MET A 169 -14.91 -1.87 -1.15
C MET A 169 -14.88 -2.02 -2.68
N TRP A 170 -14.00 -2.87 -3.20
CA TRP A 170 -13.87 -3.14 -4.63
C TRP A 170 -14.67 -4.37 -5.08
N ASN A 171 -15.33 -5.05 -4.14
CA ASN A 171 -16.04 -6.30 -4.37
C ASN A 171 -15.14 -7.36 -5.05
N VAL A 172 -13.89 -7.46 -4.59
CA VAL A 172 -12.89 -8.41 -5.08
C VAL A 172 -12.61 -9.44 -3.99
N LYS A 173 -12.65 -10.70 -4.35
CA LYS A 173 -12.28 -11.79 -3.44
C LYS A 173 -10.75 -11.98 -3.45
N PRO A 174 -10.06 -11.91 -2.30
CA PRO A 174 -8.65 -12.27 -2.20
C PRO A 174 -8.42 -13.75 -2.54
N SER A 175 -7.16 -14.15 -2.70
CA SER A 175 -6.79 -15.55 -2.83
C SER A 175 -6.75 -16.24 -1.46
N ASP A 176 -6.49 -17.55 -1.46
CA ASP A 176 -6.33 -18.33 -0.22
C ASP A 176 -4.86 -18.33 0.27
N LEU A 177 -4.03 -17.39 -0.22
CA LEU A 177 -2.60 -17.31 0.13
C LEU A 177 -2.40 -16.88 1.59
N TRP A 178 -3.26 -16.00 2.11
CA TRP A 178 -3.17 -15.44 3.47
C TRP A 178 -4.48 -15.60 4.23
N ASP A 179 -4.38 -15.74 5.57
CA ASP A 179 -5.55 -15.80 6.44
C ASP A 179 -6.12 -14.38 6.72
N TRP A 180 -6.98 -13.92 5.82
CA TRP A 180 -7.66 -12.64 5.93
C TRP A 180 -8.66 -12.58 7.09
N ALA A 181 -9.25 -13.72 7.50
CA ALA A 181 -10.19 -13.74 8.61
C ALA A 181 -9.47 -13.48 9.94
N ALA A 182 -8.34 -14.13 10.17
CA ALA A 182 -7.49 -13.87 11.33
C ALA A 182 -6.98 -12.42 11.35
N LEU A 183 -6.57 -11.87 10.20
CA LEU A 183 -6.12 -10.48 10.12
C LEU A 183 -7.26 -9.49 10.41
N LYS A 184 -8.46 -9.70 9.88
CA LYS A 184 -9.64 -8.87 10.18
C LYS A 184 -9.96 -8.88 11.68
N ALA A 185 -9.91 -10.04 12.33
CA ALA A 185 -10.12 -10.15 13.78
C ALA A 185 -9.03 -9.39 14.58
N LYS A 186 -7.78 -9.48 14.15
CA LYS A 186 -6.64 -8.74 14.74
C LYS A 186 -6.84 -7.23 14.62
N VAL A 187 -7.23 -6.75 13.44
CA VAL A 187 -7.50 -5.33 13.17
C VAL A 187 -8.72 -4.83 13.93
N ALA A 188 -9.79 -5.61 14.01
CA ALA A 188 -10.97 -5.25 14.80
C ALA A 188 -10.64 -5.05 16.28
N LYS A 189 -9.69 -5.82 16.83
CA LYS A 189 -9.25 -5.72 18.23
C LYS A 189 -8.32 -4.54 18.47
N ASN A 190 -7.37 -4.30 17.56
CA ASN A 190 -6.23 -3.42 17.81
C ASN A 190 -6.29 -2.10 17.03
N GLY A 191 -7.13 -2.01 16.00
CA GLY A 191 -7.06 -0.95 15.01
C GLY A 191 -5.84 -1.06 14.09
N VAL A 192 -5.58 0.01 13.35
CA VAL A 192 -4.38 0.17 12.51
C VAL A 192 -3.77 1.56 12.70
N ARG A 193 -2.45 1.66 12.52
CA ARG A 193 -1.70 2.91 12.70
C ARG A 193 -1.77 3.85 11.50
N ASN A 194 -2.13 3.35 10.32
CA ASN A 194 -2.10 4.10 9.05
C ASN A 194 -3.47 4.12 8.39
N SER A 195 -3.87 5.27 7.87
CA SER A 195 -5.14 5.41 7.13
C SER A 195 -5.06 4.85 5.72
N LEU A 196 -3.89 4.97 5.06
CA LEU A 196 -3.60 4.46 3.72
C LEU A 196 -2.26 3.74 3.74
N LEU A 197 -2.09 2.73 2.88
CA LEU A 197 -0.93 1.84 2.91
C LEU A 197 -0.22 1.72 1.57
N LEU A 198 -0.94 1.59 0.46
CA LEU A 198 -0.38 1.34 -0.87
C LEU A 198 -0.60 2.54 -1.79
N ALA A 199 0.45 2.90 -2.53
CA ALA A 199 0.42 3.90 -3.58
C ALA A 199 1.44 3.51 -4.66
N PRO A 200 1.04 2.78 -5.71
CA PRO A 200 1.93 2.41 -6.80
C PRO A 200 2.35 3.63 -7.61
N MET A 201 3.55 4.16 -7.33
CA MET A 201 4.12 5.32 -8.03
C MET A 201 4.84 4.89 -9.33
N PRO A 202 5.09 5.83 -10.28
CA PRO A 202 5.75 5.52 -11.55
C PRO A 202 7.18 4.99 -11.45
N THR A 203 7.92 5.30 -10.37
CA THR A 203 9.30 4.87 -10.12
C THR A 203 10.34 5.30 -11.19
N ALA A 204 10.10 6.42 -11.88
CA ALA A 204 10.91 6.89 -12.99
C ALA A 204 12.42 7.01 -12.66
N SER A 205 12.77 7.46 -11.44
CA SER A 205 14.16 7.60 -10.99
C SER A 205 14.66 6.36 -10.23
N THR A 206 13.85 5.80 -9.34
CA THR A 206 14.26 4.66 -8.50
C THR A 206 14.47 3.39 -9.30
N ALA A 207 13.72 3.18 -10.38
CA ALA A 207 13.90 2.06 -11.30
C ALA A 207 15.28 2.12 -12.00
N GLN A 208 15.74 3.31 -12.37
CA GLN A 208 17.07 3.50 -13.00
C GLN A 208 18.21 3.13 -12.04
N VAL A 209 18.11 3.46 -10.77
CA VAL A 209 19.13 3.12 -9.75
C VAL A 209 19.26 1.60 -9.58
N ARG A 210 18.18 0.88 -9.75
CA ARG A 210 18.15 -0.59 -9.59
C ARG A 210 18.26 -1.35 -10.91
N PHE A 211 18.33 -0.67 -12.05
CA PHE A 211 18.26 -1.30 -13.38
C PHE A 211 17.04 -2.23 -13.53
N THR A 212 15.91 -1.79 -13.00
CA THR A 212 14.62 -2.51 -13.08
C THR A 212 13.66 -1.77 -14.01
N CYS A 213 12.66 -2.45 -14.54
CA CYS A 213 11.59 -1.79 -15.29
C CYS A 213 10.78 -0.86 -14.38
N MET A 214 10.39 0.29 -14.90
CA MET A 214 9.39 1.15 -14.28
C MET A 214 8.05 0.42 -14.20
N THR A 215 7.27 0.67 -13.16
CA THR A 215 5.87 0.26 -13.16
C THR A 215 5.13 1.04 -14.24
N GLN A 216 4.67 0.35 -15.28
CA GLN A 216 3.80 0.97 -16.26
C GLN A 216 2.37 0.93 -15.69
N HIS A 217 1.78 2.11 -15.58
CA HIS A 217 0.35 2.22 -15.38
C HIS A 217 -0.34 1.98 -16.72
N THR A 218 -0.92 0.80 -16.90
CA THR A 218 -1.86 0.53 -17.98
C THR A 218 -3.27 0.96 -17.57
#